data_fa5ca417b8faa3b7c17f24241d4f221d
#
_entry.id   fa5ca417b8faa3b7c17f24241d4f221d
#
_cell.length_a   1.000
_cell.length_b   1.000
_cell.length_c   1.000
_cell.angle_alpha   90.00
_cell.angle_beta   90.00
_cell.angle_gamma   90.00
#
_symmetry.space_group_name_H-M   'P 1'
#
loop_
_entity.id
_entity.type
_entity.pdbx_description
1 polymer ?
#
loop_
_entity_poly.entity_id
_entity_poly.type
_entity_poly.pdbx_seq_one_letter_code
_entity_poly.pdbx_strand_id
1 'polypeptide(L)'
;MPFVKNRCVATHDLQQWNDRMKFERSECPITNVLDILGDKWTLLVIRDLVLGKRRYQEFMSSPERMASNILADRLKKLEASGLVTRRTYQGNPARYEYLLTKKGKGLEPVLEAIIVWGQKHYRGTKRFPRVEHR
;
A
#
# COMPACT_ATOMS: atom_id res chain seq x y z
N MET A 1 21.32 -5.91 19.17
CA MET A 1 20.03 -6.48 19.45
C MET A 1 19.65 -7.44 18.34
N PRO A 2 19.51 -8.70 18.70
CA PRO A 2 19.10 -9.64 17.68
C PRO A 2 17.71 -9.29 17.28
N PHE A 3 17.62 -8.72 16.18
CA PHE A 3 16.43 -8.20 15.69
C PHE A 3 15.43 -9.29 15.44
N VAL A 4 14.26 -8.93 15.52
CA VAL A 4 13.09 -9.70 15.35
C VAL A 4 12.96 -10.54 14.11
N LYS A 5 13.92 -10.54 13.24
CA LYS A 5 13.83 -11.26 11.99
C LYS A 5 13.39 -12.71 12.14
N ASN A 6 13.65 -13.29 13.27
CA ASN A 6 13.26 -14.69 13.50
C ASN A 6 11.92 -14.86 14.18
N ARG A 7 11.34 -13.80 14.70
CA ARG A 7 10.09 -13.91 15.45
C ARG A 7 8.87 -13.87 14.56
N CYS A 8 8.98 -13.20 13.47
CA CYS A 8 7.83 -12.96 12.62
C CYS A 8 7.65 -14.02 11.57
N VAL A 9 8.61 -14.91 11.46
CA VAL A 9 8.59 -15.89 10.38
C VAL A 9 7.76 -17.07 10.80
N ALA A 10 6.53 -17.03 10.42
CA ALA A 10 5.62 -18.13 10.64
C ALA A 10 5.42 -18.99 9.40
N THR A 11 5.73 -18.48 8.23
CA THR A 11 5.47 -19.18 6.98
C THR A 11 6.63 -19.07 6.01
N HIS A 12 6.69 -20.01 5.10
CA HIS A 12 7.69 -20.04 4.04
C HIS A 12 7.64 -18.79 3.16
N ASP A 13 6.45 -18.29 2.88
CA ASP A 13 6.28 -17.11 2.02
C ASP A 13 6.83 -15.85 2.67
N LEU A 14 6.63 -15.70 3.99
CA LEU A 14 7.19 -14.59 4.73
C LEU A 14 8.71 -14.64 4.77
N GLN A 15 9.28 -15.82 4.86
CA GLN A 15 10.73 -16.00 4.84
C GLN A 15 11.31 -15.58 3.50
N GLN A 16 10.74 -16.04 2.40
CA GLN A 16 11.17 -15.65 1.07
C GLN A 16 11.03 -14.14 0.85
N TRP A 17 9.98 -13.56 1.39
CA TRP A 17 9.76 -12.13 1.30
C TRP A 17 10.82 -11.36 2.08
N ASN A 18 11.14 -11.81 3.28
CA ASN A 18 12.19 -11.20 4.09
C ASN A 18 13.56 -11.31 3.43
N ASP A 19 13.82 -12.42 2.77
CA ASP A 19 15.07 -12.62 2.05
C ASP A 19 15.22 -11.68 0.86
N ARG A 20 14.10 -11.35 0.19
CA ARG A 20 14.10 -10.39 -0.90
C ARG A 20 14.25 -8.95 -0.39
N MET A 21 13.66 -8.68 0.75
CA MET A 21 13.67 -7.35 1.37
C MET A 21 14.83 -7.29 2.36
N LYS A 22 16.03 -7.40 1.86
CA LYS A 22 17.21 -7.25 2.70
C LYS A 22 17.20 -5.90 3.36
N PHE A 23 17.56 -5.87 4.63
CA PHE A 23 17.67 -4.62 5.38
C PHE A 23 18.93 -3.87 4.95
N GLU A 24 18.88 -3.31 3.75
CA GLU A 24 20.06 -2.74 3.11
C GLU A 24 20.61 -1.52 3.81
N ARG A 25 19.72 -0.66 4.32
CA ARG A 25 20.13 0.59 4.96
C ARG A 25 20.30 0.46 6.46
N SER A 26 19.43 -0.25 7.12
CA SER A 26 19.54 -0.49 8.57
C SER A 26 18.52 -1.52 9.03
N GLU A 27 18.62 -1.93 10.29
CA GLU A 27 17.64 -2.81 10.93
C GLU A 27 16.46 -2.05 11.54
N CYS A 28 16.41 -0.73 11.37
CA CYS A 28 15.32 0.08 11.89
C CYS A 28 14.02 -0.20 11.14
N PRO A 29 12.92 -0.52 11.84
CA PRO A 29 11.63 -0.73 11.17
C PRO A 29 11.15 0.48 10.38
N ILE A 30 11.40 1.69 10.87
CA ILE A 30 11.02 2.91 10.18
C ILE A 30 11.73 3.00 8.83
N THR A 31 13.05 2.76 8.83
CA THR A 31 13.83 2.78 7.59
C THR A 31 13.29 1.79 6.57
N ASN A 32 13.02 0.57 7.00
CA ASN A 32 12.56 -0.48 6.11
C ASN A 32 11.15 -0.23 5.58
N VAL A 33 10.28 0.35 6.38
CA VAL A 33 8.95 0.78 5.93
C VAL A 33 9.08 1.92 4.93
N LEU A 34 9.95 2.89 5.18
CA LEU A 34 10.14 4.02 4.27
C LEU A 34 10.72 3.59 2.92
N ASP A 35 11.46 2.51 2.86
CA ASP A 35 11.95 1.98 1.59
C ASP A 35 10.80 1.55 0.65
N ILE A 36 9.66 1.23 1.22
CA ILE A 36 8.44 0.89 0.46
C ILE A 36 7.51 2.09 0.35
N LEU A 37 7.29 2.81 1.45
CA LEU A 37 6.25 3.82 1.60
C LEU A 37 6.76 5.26 1.58
N GLY A 38 8.07 5.46 1.40
CA GLY A 38 8.69 6.77 1.61
C GLY A 38 8.47 7.81 0.51
N ASP A 39 7.91 7.43 -0.62
CA ASP A 39 7.58 8.38 -1.68
C ASP A 39 6.20 9.00 -1.45
N LYS A 40 5.89 10.04 -2.19
CA LYS A 40 4.64 10.79 -1.99
C LYS A 40 3.39 10.09 -2.54
N TRP A 41 3.53 9.00 -3.29
CA TRP A 41 2.41 8.38 -3.99
C TRP A 41 1.93 7.07 -3.40
N THR A 42 2.83 6.27 -2.85
CA THR A 42 2.51 4.90 -2.43
C THR A 42 1.42 4.86 -1.35
N LEU A 43 1.53 5.69 -0.31
CA LEU A 43 0.49 5.73 0.72
C LEU A 43 -0.85 6.23 0.20
N LEU A 44 -0.85 7.07 -0.84
CA LEU A 44 -2.10 7.51 -1.45
C LEU A 44 -2.79 6.36 -2.20
N VAL A 45 -2.03 5.51 -2.85
CA VAL A 45 -2.59 4.29 -3.48
C VAL A 45 -3.16 3.37 -2.41
N ILE A 46 -2.46 3.17 -1.32
CA ILE A 46 -2.94 2.35 -0.20
C ILE A 46 -4.20 2.96 0.40
N ARG A 47 -4.23 4.28 0.59
CA ARG A 47 -5.45 4.99 1.04
C ARG A 47 -6.63 4.66 0.14
N ASP A 48 -6.44 4.77 -1.16
CA ASP A 48 -7.50 4.50 -2.12
C ASP A 48 -7.98 3.05 -2.06
N LEU A 49 -7.05 2.12 -1.90
CA LEU A 49 -7.38 0.70 -1.71
C LEU A 49 -8.16 0.45 -0.41
N VAL A 50 -7.76 1.09 0.68
CA VAL A 50 -8.47 1.02 1.96
C VAL A 50 -9.89 1.58 1.82
N LEU A 51 -10.04 2.65 1.04
CA LEU A 51 -11.34 3.26 0.78
C LEU A 51 -12.21 2.45 -0.17
N GLY A 52 -11.69 1.39 -0.77
CA GLY A 52 -12.45 0.47 -1.60
C GLY A 52 -12.22 0.62 -3.10
N LYS A 53 -11.33 1.50 -3.53
CA LYS A 53 -10.97 1.58 -4.95
C LYS A 53 -10.23 0.31 -5.37
N ARG A 54 -10.50 -0.17 -6.57
CA ARG A 54 -9.96 -1.43 -7.05
C ARG A 54 -9.39 -1.35 -8.46
N ARG A 55 -9.89 -0.43 -9.28
CA ARG A 55 -9.57 -0.38 -10.72
C ARG A 55 -8.83 0.90 -11.06
N TYR A 56 -8.07 0.85 -12.13
CA TYR A 56 -7.27 1.99 -12.59
C TYR A 56 -8.06 3.28 -12.64
N GLN A 57 -9.23 3.26 -13.25
CA GLN A 57 -10.05 4.45 -13.41
C GLN A 57 -10.43 5.06 -12.07
N GLU A 58 -10.69 4.23 -11.07
CA GLU A 58 -11.01 4.70 -9.74
C GLU A 58 -9.82 5.40 -9.08
N PHE A 59 -8.63 4.83 -9.22
CA PHE A 59 -7.41 5.47 -8.70
C PHE A 59 -7.12 6.78 -9.43
N MET A 60 -7.28 6.80 -10.74
CA MET A 60 -7.03 7.98 -11.56
C MET A 60 -7.98 9.13 -11.26
N SER A 61 -9.14 8.85 -10.66
CA SER A 61 -10.11 9.88 -10.27
C SER A 61 -9.75 10.60 -8.96
N SER A 62 -8.69 10.18 -8.29
CA SER A 62 -8.27 10.79 -7.04
C SER A 62 -7.78 12.22 -7.27
N PRO A 63 -8.03 13.14 -6.30
CA PRO A 63 -7.77 14.56 -6.51
C PRO A 63 -6.30 14.92 -6.70
N GLU A 64 -5.38 14.09 -6.25
CA GLU A 64 -3.94 14.31 -6.41
C GLU A 64 -3.46 14.12 -7.84
N ARG A 65 -4.28 13.53 -8.71
CA ARG A 65 -3.99 13.37 -10.14
C ARG A 65 -2.67 12.68 -10.44
N MET A 66 -2.50 11.50 -9.86
CA MET A 66 -1.31 10.69 -10.15
C MET A 66 -1.26 10.31 -11.63
N ALA A 67 -0.11 10.47 -12.26
CA ALA A 67 0.08 10.05 -13.64
C ALA A 67 -0.08 8.52 -13.74
N SER A 68 -0.61 8.04 -14.86
CA SER A 68 -0.90 6.61 -15.04
C SER A 68 0.35 5.73 -14.95
N ASN A 69 1.49 6.22 -15.45
CA ASN A 69 2.74 5.48 -15.35
C ASN A 69 3.25 5.37 -13.90
N ILE A 70 3.02 6.41 -13.10
CA ILE A 70 3.34 6.38 -11.66
C ILE A 70 2.44 5.36 -10.96
N LEU A 71 1.14 5.41 -11.22
CA LEU A 71 0.19 4.45 -10.65
C LEU A 71 0.59 3.01 -10.99
N ALA A 72 0.89 2.74 -12.25
CA ALA A 72 1.31 1.42 -12.70
C ALA A 72 2.56 0.94 -11.95
N ASP A 73 3.54 1.81 -11.82
CA ASP A 73 4.78 1.50 -11.10
C ASP A 73 4.52 1.21 -9.62
N ARG A 74 3.70 2.02 -8.98
CA ARG A 74 3.40 1.84 -7.55
C ARG A 74 2.61 0.57 -7.29
N LEU A 75 1.62 0.26 -8.12
CA LEU A 75 0.87 -0.99 -8.00
C LEU A 75 1.77 -2.20 -8.18
N LYS A 76 2.68 -2.15 -9.14
CA LYS A 76 3.65 -3.22 -9.36
C LYS A 76 4.56 -3.43 -8.15
N LYS A 77 5.06 -2.35 -7.56
CA LYS A 77 5.90 -2.41 -6.37
C LYS A 77 5.13 -2.92 -5.16
N LEU A 78 3.90 -2.49 -4.99
CA LEU A 78 3.04 -2.97 -3.90
C LEU A 78 2.72 -4.45 -4.04
N GLU A 79 2.50 -4.92 -5.26
CA GLU A 79 2.32 -6.35 -5.53
C GLU A 79 3.58 -7.13 -5.21
N ALA A 80 4.74 -6.64 -5.65
CA ALA A 80 6.03 -7.27 -5.36
C ALA A 80 6.36 -7.31 -3.87
N SER A 81 5.88 -6.32 -3.12
CA SER A 81 6.08 -6.23 -1.66
C SER A 81 5.06 -7.07 -0.86
N GLY A 82 4.13 -7.71 -1.53
CA GLY A 82 3.12 -8.52 -0.86
C GLY A 82 2.00 -7.74 -0.19
N LEU A 83 1.86 -6.45 -0.48
CA LEU A 83 0.82 -5.60 0.10
C LEU A 83 -0.47 -5.61 -0.70
N VAL A 84 -0.37 -5.93 -1.99
CA VAL A 84 -1.47 -5.90 -2.94
C VAL A 84 -1.44 -7.15 -3.78
N THR A 85 -2.60 -7.67 -4.11
CA THR A 85 -2.76 -8.68 -5.14
C THR A 85 -3.65 -8.12 -6.24
N ARG A 86 -3.53 -8.66 -7.43
CA ARG A 86 -4.43 -8.34 -8.52
C ARG A 86 -5.18 -9.59 -8.95
N ARG A 87 -6.39 -9.38 -9.45
CA ARG A 87 -7.17 -10.45 -10.07
C ARG A 87 -7.81 -9.93 -11.34
N THR A 88 -8.00 -10.82 -12.28
CA THR A 88 -8.68 -10.49 -13.53
C THR A 88 -10.19 -10.42 -13.29
N TYR A 89 -10.81 -9.32 -13.71
CA TYR A 89 -12.26 -9.23 -13.69
C TYR A 89 -12.86 -9.26 -15.10
N GLN A 90 -12.02 -9.14 -16.12
CA GLN A 90 -12.40 -9.22 -17.52
C GLN A 90 -11.28 -9.90 -18.30
N GLY A 91 -11.61 -10.86 -19.13
CA GLY A 91 -10.60 -11.71 -19.74
C GLY A 91 -10.08 -11.26 -21.10
N ASN A 92 -10.84 -10.46 -21.87
CA ASN A 92 -10.44 -10.15 -23.24
C ASN A 92 -10.89 -8.75 -23.67
N PRO A 93 -10.01 -7.71 -23.65
CA PRO A 93 -8.64 -7.78 -23.15
C PRO A 93 -8.60 -7.96 -21.64
N ALA A 94 -7.49 -8.47 -21.11
CA ALA A 94 -7.37 -8.70 -19.68
C ALA A 94 -7.40 -7.40 -18.92
N ARG A 95 -8.31 -7.29 -17.96
CA ARG A 95 -8.44 -6.16 -17.05
C ARG A 95 -8.39 -6.65 -15.63
N TYR A 96 -7.70 -5.89 -14.80
CA TYR A 96 -7.40 -6.29 -13.43
C TYR A 96 -8.02 -5.35 -12.42
N GLU A 97 -8.37 -5.90 -11.28
CA GLU A 97 -8.63 -5.12 -10.08
C GLU A 97 -7.64 -5.49 -9.00
N TYR A 98 -7.38 -4.56 -8.11
CA TYR A 98 -6.35 -4.63 -7.09
C TYR A 98 -6.99 -4.68 -5.71
N LEU A 99 -6.45 -5.51 -4.85
CA LEU A 99 -6.97 -5.74 -3.51
C LEU A 99 -5.82 -5.78 -2.53
N LEU A 100 -6.05 -5.24 -1.33
CA LEU A 100 -5.08 -5.35 -0.26
C LEU A 100 -5.00 -6.79 0.23
N THR A 101 -3.78 -7.26 0.44
CA THR A 101 -3.53 -8.50 1.17
C THR A 101 -3.77 -8.27 2.66
N LYS A 102 -3.73 -9.33 3.46
CA LYS A 102 -3.75 -9.21 4.92
C LYS A 102 -2.66 -8.27 5.42
N LYS A 103 -1.46 -8.40 4.87
CA LYS A 103 -0.33 -7.52 5.19
C LYS A 103 -0.63 -6.07 4.81
N GLY A 104 -1.21 -5.84 3.64
CA GLY A 104 -1.59 -4.50 3.21
C GLY A 104 -2.66 -3.88 4.08
N LYS A 105 -3.67 -4.66 4.48
CA LYS A 105 -4.72 -4.21 5.41
C LYS A 105 -4.14 -3.80 6.77
N GLY A 106 -3.03 -4.39 7.17
CA GLY A 106 -2.33 -4.03 8.40
C GLY A 106 -1.81 -2.61 8.42
N LEU A 107 -1.76 -1.92 7.28
CA LEU A 107 -1.38 -0.51 7.20
C LEU A 107 -2.53 0.46 7.51
N GLU A 108 -3.75 -0.02 7.65
CA GLU A 108 -4.89 0.84 7.98
C GLU A 108 -4.66 1.65 9.27
N PRO A 109 -4.16 1.05 10.37
CA PRO A 109 -3.84 1.83 11.57
C PRO A 109 -2.76 2.89 11.34
N VAL A 110 -1.81 2.65 10.45
CA VAL A 110 -0.78 3.62 10.09
C VAL A 110 -1.42 4.84 9.40
N LEU A 111 -2.29 4.59 8.43
CA LEU A 111 -3.05 5.65 7.76
C LEU A 111 -3.90 6.42 8.75
N GLU A 112 -4.56 5.73 9.66
CA GLU A 112 -5.39 6.37 10.69
C GLU A 112 -4.57 7.31 11.58
N ALA A 113 -3.39 6.88 11.99
CA ALA A 113 -2.49 7.71 12.79
C ALA A 113 -2.06 8.97 12.02
N ILE A 114 -1.77 8.83 10.73
CA ILE A 114 -1.42 9.96 9.87
C ILE A 114 -2.60 10.92 9.73
N ILE A 115 -3.80 10.40 9.54
CA ILE A 115 -5.01 11.22 9.43
C ILE A 115 -5.24 12.03 10.69
N VAL A 116 -5.17 11.39 11.85
CA VAL A 116 -5.37 12.06 13.13
C VAL A 116 -4.36 13.17 13.33
N TRP A 117 -3.09 12.89 13.10
CA TRP A 117 -2.03 13.88 13.22
C TRP A 117 -2.21 15.02 12.21
N GLY A 118 -2.54 14.66 10.97
CA GLY A 118 -2.73 15.65 9.89
C GLY A 118 -3.90 16.58 10.15
N GLN A 119 -5.03 16.06 10.59
CA GLN A 119 -6.20 16.89 10.92
C GLN A 119 -5.93 17.82 12.10
N LYS A 120 -5.11 17.39 13.03
CA LYS A 120 -4.73 18.22 14.19
C LYS A 120 -3.89 19.42 13.77
N HIS A 121 -2.99 19.25 12.80
CA HIS A 121 -1.99 20.26 12.46
C HIS A 121 -2.27 21.02 11.16
N TYR A 122 -3.10 20.48 10.28
CA TYR A 122 -3.42 21.10 8.99
C TYR A 122 -4.92 21.36 8.90
N ARG A 123 -5.32 22.61 9.07
CA ARG A 123 -6.72 23.02 9.04
C ARG A 123 -7.31 22.80 7.64
N GLY A 124 -8.56 22.41 7.60
CA GLY A 124 -9.29 22.21 6.36
C GLY A 124 -9.10 20.86 5.72
N THR A 125 -8.24 20.01 6.29
CA THR A 125 -8.13 18.63 5.82
C THR A 125 -9.32 17.80 6.29
N LYS A 126 -9.72 16.85 5.48
CA LYS A 126 -10.88 16.00 5.76
C LYS A 126 -10.62 14.56 5.34
N ARG A 127 -11.34 13.64 5.95
CA ARG A 127 -11.33 12.24 5.53
C ARG A 127 -12.11 12.10 4.23
N PHE A 128 -11.66 11.20 3.37
CA PHE A 128 -12.39 10.86 2.17
C PHE A 128 -13.36 9.71 2.45
N PRO A 129 -14.52 9.69 1.79
CA PRO A 129 -15.49 8.63 1.98
C PRO A 129 -15.04 7.32 1.35
N ARG A 130 -15.56 6.22 1.86
CA ARG A 130 -15.38 4.92 1.22
C ARG A 130 -16.14 4.87 -0.10
N VAL A 131 -15.59 4.15 -1.04
CA VAL A 131 -16.24 3.88 -2.31
C VAL A 131 -17.20 2.71 -2.12
N GLU A 132 -18.44 2.89 -2.53
CA GLU A 132 -19.42 1.82 -2.52
C GLU A 132 -19.46 1.15 -3.88
N HIS A 133 -19.30 -0.16 -3.86
CA HIS A 133 -19.46 -0.98 -5.07
C HIS A 133 -20.86 -1.60 -5.02
N ARG A 134 -21.65 -1.28 -6.00
CA ARG A 134 -22.98 -1.87 -6.17
C ARG A 134 -22.91 -3.16 -6.98
#